data_7aa6da2f4836ba4a72fb5109e7963820
#
_entry.id   7aa6da2f4836ba4a72fb5109e7963820
#
_cell.length_a   1.000
_cell.length_b   1.000
_cell.length_c   1.000
_cell.angle_alpha   90.00
_cell.angle_beta   90.00
_cell.angle_gamma   90.00
#
_symmetry.space_group_name_H-M   'P 1'
#
loop_
_entity.id
_entity.type
_entity.pdbx_description
1 polymer ?
#
loop_
_entity_poly.entity_id
_entity_poly.type
_entity_poly.pdbx_seq_one_letter_code
_entity_poly.pdbx_strand_id
1 'polypeptide(L)'
;MCLGPYSNHSRTVDATRDVLPPTPLLLPAGNDTGSLSGVYIFQSEHPTQFPGDLTMAHEHTQNCSDCSELSRRDFVRTIGGAALAVGAGSLTSSAVAAPSAKSTAETTAAKLFGSLSDAQKKMVAFGFDHPLRKKISPNWAITKPTIGDDFFTAEQRVLIDKVVRGMMSEDGYDRVMQQMEDDNGGFKEYHIALFGQPGKGGFEFELTGRHLTLRADGNSVDGAAFGGPIVYGHGLSSPKKQLYYYQTQAADKVFKSLDAKQAKAASVGKEPKETAVLLKGKKGSFPGIKVSELSKDQQQLVLATIKTVLSPYRKEDIQEAMKVLEAGGGLKTLNMAFYTAADLDNDKVWDVWRLEGPTWVSYFRGAPHVHAYINVGLKNV
;
A
#
# COMPACT_ATOMS: atom_id res chain seq x y z
N MET A 1 -11.76 22.19 64.41
CA MET A 1 -12.65 23.34 64.15
C MET A 1 -13.16 23.17 62.73
N CYS A 2 -14.35 22.63 62.64
CA CYS A 2 -15.61 23.17 62.16
C CYS A 2 -15.60 23.40 60.65
N LEU A 3 -16.16 22.50 59.85
CA LEU A 3 -17.58 22.36 59.46
C LEU A 3 -17.98 23.34 58.33
N GLY A 4 -18.41 22.84 57.25
CA GLY A 4 -19.73 22.94 56.69
C GLY A 4 -19.80 22.73 55.18
N PRO A 5 -20.80 21.98 54.72
CA PRO A 5 -20.96 21.56 53.34
C PRO A 5 -21.87 22.51 52.54
N TYR A 6 -21.67 22.62 51.23
CA TYR A 6 -22.64 23.23 50.33
C TYR A 6 -23.26 22.20 49.40
N SER A 7 -24.57 22.26 49.41
CA SER A 7 -25.54 21.36 48.82
C SER A 7 -25.68 21.46 47.32
N ASN A 8 -25.98 20.31 46.72
CA ASN A 8 -26.55 20.08 45.38
C ASN A 8 -27.81 20.90 45.11
N HIS A 9 -27.90 21.48 43.94
CA HIS A 9 -29.15 21.71 43.23
C HIS A 9 -29.06 21.22 41.80
N SER A 10 -29.66 20.08 41.58
CA SER A 10 -30.04 19.56 40.28
C SER A 10 -31.14 20.41 39.66
N ARG A 11 -30.99 20.88 38.45
CA ARG A 11 -32.06 21.31 37.55
C ARG A 11 -32.07 20.40 36.33
N THR A 12 -33.03 19.50 36.34
CA THR A 12 -33.54 18.81 35.16
C THR A 12 -34.27 19.82 34.28
N VAL A 13 -33.89 19.92 33.03
CA VAL A 13 -34.68 20.56 31.98
C VAL A 13 -35.07 19.50 30.98
N ASP A 14 -36.34 19.14 31.05
CA ASP A 14 -37.04 18.31 30.10
C ASP A 14 -37.35 19.18 28.86
N ALA A 15 -36.94 18.71 27.66
CA ALA A 15 -37.33 19.29 26.40
C ALA A 15 -37.51 18.20 25.34
N THR A 16 -38.66 17.54 25.45
CA THR A 16 -39.26 16.83 24.32
C THR A 16 -39.64 17.86 23.24
N ARG A 17 -39.01 17.81 22.10
CA ARG A 17 -39.50 18.44 20.88
C ARG A 17 -39.69 17.34 19.81
N ASP A 18 -40.97 17.12 19.54
CA ASP A 18 -41.49 16.37 18.40
C ASP A 18 -40.91 16.89 17.09
N VAL A 19 -40.26 16.01 16.33
CA VAL A 19 -39.87 16.24 14.94
C VAL A 19 -40.83 15.44 14.07
N LEU A 20 -41.71 16.16 13.39
CA LEU A 20 -42.61 15.63 12.35
C LEU A 20 -41.81 15.18 11.12
N PRO A 21 -42.22 14.09 10.46
CA PRO A 21 -41.58 13.65 9.23
C PRO A 21 -42.01 14.52 8.03
N PRO A 22 -41.16 14.67 7.00
CA PRO A 22 -41.48 15.46 5.80
C PRO A 22 -42.55 14.76 4.95
N THR A 23 -43.53 15.53 4.56
CA THR A 23 -44.64 15.21 3.65
C THR A 23 -44.09 14.98 2.21
N PRO A 24 -44.53 13.95 1.46
CA PRO A 24 -44.18 13.80 0.07
C PRO A 24 -44.98 14.76 -0.82
N LEU A 25 -44.28 15.49 -1.69
CA LEU A 25 -44.84 16.31 -2.75
C LEU A 25 -45.45 15.42 -3.85
N LEU A 26 -46.75 15.51 -4.00
CA LEU A 26 -47.52 15.02 -5.16
C LEU A 26 -47.26 15.92 -6.36
N LEU A 27 -46.78 15.36 -7.46
CA LEU A 27 -46.80 15.97 -8.79
C LEU A 27 -48.09 15.56 -9.50
N PRO A 28 -48.72 16.46 -10.31
CA PRO A 28 -50.00 16.19 -10.94
C PRO A 28 -49.86 15.28 -12.17
N ALA A 29 -50.84 14.42 -12.33
CA ALA A 29 -51.06 13.59 -13.51
C ALA A 29 -51.48 14.47 -14.70
N GLY A 30 -50.77 14.36 -15.80
CA GLY A 30 -51.17 14.85 -17.09
C GLY A 30 -51.37 13.66 -18.03
N ASN A 31 -52.64 13.41 -18.40
CA ASN A 31 -53.04 12.58 -19.53
C ASN A 31 -52.61 13.25 -20.83
N ASP A 32 -51.98 12.55 -21.74
CA ASP A 32 -52.42 12.55 -23.13
C ASP A 32 -51.89 11.36 -23.91
N THR A 33 -52.80 10.81 -24.64
CA THR A 33 -52.78 9.68 -25.57
C THR A 33 -52.13 10.08 -26.89
N GLY A 34 -51.25 9.26 -27.46
CA GLY A 34 -50.71 9.42 -28.80
C GLY A 34 -49.82 8.27 -29.25
N SER A 35 -50.44 7.26 -29.80
CA SER A 35 -49.84 6.22 -30.61
C SER A 35 -49.08 6.76 -31.81
N LEU A 36 -47.86 6.28 -32.07
CA LEU A 36 -47.36 6.00 -33.43
C LEU A 36 -46.15 5.04 -33.37
N SER A 37 -46.38 3.91 -33.96
CA SER A 37 -45.44 2.86 -34.30
C SER A 37 -44.38 3.37 -35.30
N GLY A 38 -43.15 3.03 -35.09
CA GLY A 38 -42.06 3.22 -36.04
C GLY A 38 -41.02 2.12 -35.87
N VAL A 39 -41.29 0.95 -36.49
CA VAL A 39 -40.32 -0.12 -36.64
C VAL A 39 -39.34 0.30 -37.75
N TYR A 40 -38.10 0.42 -37.45
CA TYR A 40 -37.02 0.45 -38.44
C TYR A 40 -36.26 -0.89 -38.39
N ILE A 41 -36.54 -1.67 -39.41
CA ILE A 41 -35.77 -2.85 -39.82
C ILE A 41 -34.59 -2.30 -40.65
N PHE A 42 -33.37 -2.56 -40.27
CA PHE A 42 -32.24 -2.44 -41.18
C PHE A 42 -31.78 -3.83 -41.58
N GLN A 43 -31.97 -4.09 -42.88
CA GLN A 43 -31.53 -5.27 -43.58
C GLN A 43 -30.01 -5.26 -43.74
N SER A 44 -29.45 -6.45 -43.62
CA SER A 44 -28.12 -6.84 -43.99
C SER A 44 -27.95 -6.88 -45.52
N GLU A 45 -26.89 -6.24 -46.01
CA GLU A 45 -26.35 -6.57 -47.35
C GLU A 45 -24.84 -6.83 -47.23
N HIS A 46 -24.42 -8.03 -47.60
CA HIS A 46 -23.11 -8.48 -48.06
C HIS A 46 -23.13 -8.53 -49.59
N PRO A 47 -22.01 -8.81 -50.30
CA PRO A 47 -20.57 -8.60 -50.08
C PRO A 47 -19.87 -7.97 -51.32
N THR A 48 -18.66 -7.47 -51.17
CA THR A 48 -17.75 -7.38 -52.33
C THR A 48 -16.37 -7.96 -51.97
N GLN A 49 -16.07 -9.05 -52.66
CA GLN A 49 -14.74 -9.67 -52.75
C GLN A 49 -13.77 -8.74 -53.51
N PHE A 50 -12.53 -8.62 -53.01
CA PHE A 50 -11.36 -8.36 -53.83
C PHE A 50 -10.28 -9.40 -53.53
N PRO A 51 -9.63 -9.98 -54.57
CA PRO A 51 -8.56 -10.93 -54.38
C PRO A 51 -7.18 -10.24 -54.34
N GLY A 52 -6.30 -10.81 -53.57
CA GLY A 52 -4.91 -10.32 -53.53
C GLY A 52 -4.07 -11.12 -52.56
N ASP A 53 -3.58 -12.24 -53.05
CA ASP A 53 -2.54 -13.07 -52.49
C ASP A 53 -1.24 -12.26 -52.32
N LEU A 54 -0.72 -12.19 -51.11
CA LEU A 54 0.68 -11.86 -50.81
C LEU A 54 1.06 -12.49 -49.48
N THR A 55 1.57 -13.70 -49.57
CA THR A 55 2.41 -14.34 -48.57
C THR A 55 3.62 -13.49 -48.26
N MET A 56 3.68 -12.96 -47.04
CA MET A 56 4.92 -12.51 -46.43
C MET A 56 5.08 -13.22 -45.09
N ALA A 57 5.88 -14.26 -45.13
CA ALA A 57 6.48 -14.86 -43.96
C ALA A 57 7.43 -13.85 -43.32
N HIS A 58 7.10 -13.39 -42.12
CA HIS A 58 8.09 -12.80 -41.21
C HIS A 58 8.25 -13.72 -40.01
N GLU A 59 9.20 -14.62 -40.15
CA GLU A 59 9.94 -15.18 -39.03
C GLU A 59 10.66 -14.03 -38.31
N HIS A 60 10.16 -13.65 -37.16
CA HIS A 60 10.95 -12.97 -36.14
C HIS A 60 11.00 -13.84 -34.90
N THR A 61 11.82 -14.87 -34.96
CA THR A 61 12.45 -15.46 -33.78
C THR A 61 13.49 -14.45 -33.26
N GLN A 62 13.04 -13.52 -32.43
CA GLN A 62 13.96 -12.86 -31.51
C GLN A 62 14.04 -13.73 -30.27
N ASN A 63 15.10 -14.53 -30.20
CA ASN A 63 15.59 -15.14 -28.98
C ASN A 63 15.93 -14.03 -27.98
N CYS A 64 15.03 -13.76 -27.02
CA CYS A 64 15.32 -13.01 -25.83
C CYS A 64 16.11 -13.95 -24.92
N SER A 65 17.41 -13.76 -24.80
CA SER A 65 18.34 -14.58 -24.00
C SER A 65 18.11 -14.51 -22.48
N ASP A 66 17.10 -13.76 -22.02
CA ASP A 66 16.79 -13.55 -20.60
C ASP A 66 15.51 -14.27 -20.10
N CYS A 67 14.86 -15.06 -20.94
CA CYS A 67 13.72 -15.90 -20.53
C CYS A 67 14.11 -17.38 -20.36
N SER A 68 15.25 -17.65 -19.69
CA SER A 68 15.53 -18.98 -19.20
C SER A 68 14.72 -19.23 -17.93
N GLU A 69 13.74 -20.13 -18.01
CA GLU A 69 13.10 -20.72 -16.84
C GLU A 69 14.19 -21.25 -15.89
N LEU A 70 14.38 -20.57 -14.76
CA LEU A 70 15.28 -21.04 -13.72
C LEU A 70 14.76 -22.39 -13.21
N SER A 71 15.46 -23.46 -13.57
CA SER A 71 15.14 -24.79 -13.10
C SER A 71 15.25 -24.84 -11.57
N ARG A 72 14.48 -25.71 -10.90
CA ARG A 72 14.57 -25.90 -9.44
C ARG A 72 15.97 -26.17 -8.92
N ARG A 73 16.86 -26.71 -9.77
CA ARG A 73 18.27 -26.96 -9.44
C ARG A 73 19.11 -25.69 -9.44
N ASP A 74 18.82 -24.75 -10.33
CA ASP A 74 19.56 -23.50 -10.41
C ASP A 74 19.18 -22.54 -9.29
N PHE A 75 17.92 -22.56 -8.88
CA PHE A 75 17.43 -21.83 -7.71
C PHE A 75 18.09 -22.30 -6.39
N VAL A 76 18.28 -23.61 -6.23
CA VAL A 76 18.94 -24.19 -5.03
C VAL A 76 20.46 -23.90 -5.04
N ARG A 77 21.09 -23.84 -6.20
CA ARG A 77 22.53 -23.52 -6.30
C ARG A 77 22.83 -22.05 -6.01
N THR A 78 21.92 -21.15 -6.32
CA THR A 78 22.11 -19.70 -6.06
C THR A 78 21.93 -19.33 -4.58
N ILE A 79 21.20 -20.15 -3.80
CA ILE A 79 20.97 -19.90 -2.37
C ILE A 79 21.82 -20.82 -1.47
N GLY A 80 22.26 -21.97 -1.95
CA GLY A 80 22.98 -23.00 -1.17
C GLY A 80 24.51 -22.92 -1.20
N GLY A 81 25.11 -21.99 -1.94
CA GLY A 81 26.55 -21.95 -2.23
C GLY A 81 27.40 -21.04 -1.35
N ALA A 82 26.95 -20.59 -0.20
CA ALA A 82 27.74 -19.73 0.68
C ALA A 82 28.06 -20.39 2.02
N ALA A 83 28.68 -21.59 1.96
CA ALA A 83 29.37 -22.15 3.13
C ALA A 83 30.68 -22.81 2.66
N LEU A 84 31.81 -22.22 3.11
CA LEU A 84 33.17 -22.76 3.09
C LEU A 84 33.94 -22.63 1.74
N ALA A 85 34.57 -21.48 1.51
CA ALA A 85 35.92 -21.39 1.01
C ALA A 85 36.60 -20.14 1.57
N VAL A 86 37.49 -20.33 2.53
CA VAL A 86 38.50 -19.33 2.91
C VAL A 86 39.46 -19.18 1.75
N GLY A 87 39.30 -18.13 0.97
CA GLY A 87 40.19 -17.74 -0.12
C GLY A 87 40.02 -16.24 -0.35
N ALA A 88 41.07 -15.48 -0.02
CA ALA A 88 41.12 -14.02 -0.15
C ALA A 88 40.85 -13.57 -1.59
N GLY A 89 39.64 -13.08 -1.82
CA GLY A 89 39.23 -12.37 -3.02
C GLY A 89 38.04 -11.51 -2.63
N SER A 90 38.26 -10.20 -2.44
CA SER A 90 37.22 -9.23 -2.11
C SER A 90 36.18 -9.14 -3.22
N LEU A 91 35.19 -10.04 -3.20
CA LEU A 91 33.92 -9.76 -3.86
C LEU A 91 33.16 -8.78 -2.95
N THR A 92 33.40 -7.50 -3.18
CA THR A 92 32.51 -6.45 -2.66
C THR A 92 31.18 -6.60 -3.39
N SER A 93 30.31 -7.52 -2.93
CA SER A 93 28.90 -7.32 -3.15
C SER A 93 28.57 -6.02 -2.43
N SER A 94 28.36 -4.95 -3.18
CA SER A 94 27.89 -3.68 -2.63
C SER A 94 26.58 -3.97 -1.94
N ALA A 95 26.61 -4.18 -0.61
CA ALA A 95 25.41 -4.25 0.18
C ALA A 95 24.71 -2.91 -0.03
N VAL A 96 23.55 -2.93 -0.68
CA VAL A 96 22.75 -1.71 -0.86
C VAL A 96 22.47 -1.19 0.56
N ALA A 97 22.87 0.04 0.84
CA ALA A 97 22.67 0.64 2.16
C ALA A 97 21.18 0.99 2.35
N ALA A 98 20.73 1.07 3.61
CA ALA A 98 19.44 1.68 3.93
C ALA A 98 19.34 3.09 3.31
N PRO A 99 18.13 3.62 3.09
CA PRO A 99 17.95 5.00 2.65
C PRO A 99 18.73 5.99 3.53
N SER A 100 19.12 7.09 2.96
CA SER A 100 19.83 8.15 3.67
C SER A 100 19.46 9.51 3.09
N ALA A 101 19.80 10.59 3.78
CA ALA A 101 19.62 11.94 3.26
C ALA A 101 20.33 12.20 1.90
N LYS A 102 21.19 11.28 1.46
CA LYS A 102 21.90 11.33 0.16
C LYS A 102 21.25 10.47 -0.92
N SER A 103 20.22 9.69 -0.60
CA SER A 103 19.47 8.88 -1.55
C SER A 103 18.68 9.78 -2.52
N THR A 104 18.29 9.24 -3.68
CA THR A 104 17.72 10.05 -4.78
C THR A 104 16.42 10.75 -4.40
N ALA A 105 15.49 10.07 -3.73
CA ALA A 105 14.22 10.66 -3.30
C ALA A 105 14.48 11.81 -2.31
N GLU A 106 15.31 11.60 -1.30
CA GLU A 106 15.59 12.55 -0.23
C GLU A 106 16.34 13.79 -0.72
N THR A 107 17.34 13.62 -1.59
CA THR A 107 18.03 14.75 -2.21
C THR A 107 17.11 15.56 -3.11
N THR A 108 16.17 14.90 -3.78
CA THR A 108 15.15 15.55 -4.62
C THR A 108 14.12 16.28 -3.75
N ALA A 109 13.66 15.67 -2.64
CA ALA A 109 12.79 16.31 -1.67
C ALA A 109 13.45 17.54 -1.02
N ALA A 110 14.75 17.48 -0.72
CA ALA A 110 15.50 18.62 -0.24
C ALA A 110 15.58 19.77 -1.28
N LYS A 111 15.76 19.45 -2.57
CA LYS A 111 15.68 20.43 -3.66
C LYS A 111 14.29 21.04 -3.77
N LEU A 112 13.24 20.23 -3.67
CA LEU A 112 11.85 20.70 -3.64
C LEU A 112 11.65 21.70 -2.47
N PHE A 113 12.06 21.32 -1.25
CA PHE A 113 11.98 22.20 -0.08
C PHE A 113 12.69 23.54 -0.31
N GLY A 114 13.88 23.51 -0.92
CA GLY A 114 14.66 24.71 -1.26
C GLY A 114 14.00 25.61 -2.30
N SER A 115 13.20 25.05 -3.21
CA SER A 115 12.51 25.76 -4.28
C SER A 115 11.18 26.40 -3.83
N LEU A 116 10.65 26.01 -2.67
CA LEU A 116 9.40 26.55 -2.14
C LEU A 116 9.58 27.97 -1.62
N SER A 117 8.67 28.86 -1.98
CA SER A 117 8.54 30.18 -1.37
C SER A 117 8.13 30.07 0.11
N ASP A 118 8.30 31.14 0.86
CA ASP A 118 7.88 31.20 2.26
C ASP A 118 6.36 30.99 2.43
N ALA A 119 5.57 31.49 1.48
CA ALA A 119 4.13 31.27 1.45
C ALA A 119 3.79 29.78 1.25
N GLN A 120 4.49 29.09 0.33
CA GLN A 120 4.33 27.68 0.10
C GLN A 120 4.77 26.85 1.33
N LYS A 121 5.92 27.16 1.93
CA LYS A 121 6.39 26.48 3.13
C LYS A 121 5.41 26.57 4.29
N LYS A 122 4.74 27.70 4.49
CA LYS A 122 3.69 27.84 5.53
C LYS A 122 2.53 26.87 5.35
N MET A 123 2.27 26.42 4.12
CA MET A 123 1.14 25.54 3.80
C MET A 123 1.51 24.04 3.80
N VAL A 124 2.74 23.69 3.40
CA VAL A 124 3.11 22.30 3.15
C VAL A 124 4.35 21.84 3.96
N ALA A 125 5.00 22.70 4.72
CA ALA A 125 6.15 22.34 5.52
C ALA A 125 5.85 22.51 7.02
N PHE A 126 6.17 21.49 7.81
CA PHE A 126 5.87 21.39 9.24
C PHE A 126 7.12 21.03 10.03
N GLY A 127 7.08 21.22 11.35
CA GLY A 127 8.11 20.66 12.23
C GLY A 127 8.15 19.14 12.15
N PHE A 128 9.33 18.53 12.36
CA PHE A 128 9.50 17.07 12.22
C PHE A 128 8.57 16.26 13.15
N ASP A 129 8.31 16.77 14.35
CA ASP A 129 7.43 16.10 15.33
C ASP A 129 5.93 16.45 15.17
N HIS A 130 5.56 17.06 14.05
CA HIS A 130 4.17 17.48 13.83
C HIS A 130 3.22 16.24 13.82
N PRO A 131 2.03 16.31 14.47
CA PRO A 131 1.13 15.17 14.59
C PRO A 131 0.66 14.54 13.27
N LEU A 132 0.57 15.32 12.18
CA LEU A 132 0.19 14.80 10.86
C LEU A 132 1.13 13.70 10.38
N ARG A 133 2.43 13.76 10.69
CA ARG A 133 3.42 12.74 10.33
C ARG A 133 3.10 11.37 10.91
N LYS A 134 2.33 11.30 12.00
CA LYS A 134 1.94 10.05 12.68
C LYS A 134 0.58 9.52 12.24
N LYS A 135 -0.12 10.23 11.36
CA LYS A 135 -1.46 9.84 10.94
C LYS A 135 -1.41 8.66 9.98
N ILE A 136 -2.26 7.68 10.23
CA ILE A 136 -2.44 6.49 9.39
C ILE A 136 -3.85 6.52 8.83
N SER A 137 -3.98 6.69 7.52
CA SER A 137 -5.29 6.74 6.86
C SER A 137 -5.16 6.30 5.39
N PRO A 138 -6.12 5.54 4.87
CA PRO A 138 -6.12 5.11 3.47
C PRO A 138 -6.70 6.17 2.52
N ASN A 139 -7.28 7.25 3.06
CA ASN A 139 -7.90 8.28 2.25
C ASN A 139 -7.87 9.62 3.00
N TRP A 140 -6.96 10.50 2.63
CA TRP A 140 -6.84 11.81 3.24
C TRP A 140 -5.94 12.77 2.47
N ALA A 141 -6.22 14.05 2.62
CA ALA A 141 -5.37 15.14 2.17
C ALA A 141 -4.51 15.62 3.36
N ILE A 142 -3.19 15.46 3.28
CA ILE A 142 -2.29 15.90 4.35
C ILE A 142 -2.18 17.42 4.41
N THR A 143 -2.31 18.09 3.25
CA THR A 143 -2.33 19.54 3.11
C THR A 143 -3.47 19.96 2.18
N LYS A 144 -3.78 21.24 2.16
CA LYS A 144 -4.88 21.76 1.33
C LYS A 144 -4.58 21.74 -0.17
N PRO A 145 -3.41 22.21 -0.67
CA PRO A 145 -3.14 22.24 -2.10
C PRO A 145 -2.92 20.85 -2.67
N THR A 146 -3.44 20.62 -3.88
CA THR A 146 -3.11 19.45 -4.70
C THR A 146 -1.83 19.71 -5.49
N ILE A 147 -1.21 18.65 -6.00
CA ILE A 147 -0.01 18.76 -6.87
C ILE A 147 -0.34 19.51 -8.15
N GLY A 148 -1.58 19.37 -8.66
CA GLY A 148 -2.05 20.00 -9.90
C GLY A 148 -2.40 21.48 -9.78
N ASP A 149 -2.62 21.98 -8.56
CA ASP A 149 -2.98 23.40 -8.33
C ASP A 149 -1.87 24.36 -8.80
N ASP A 150 -2.25 25.58 -9.16
CA ASP A 150 -1.30 26.67 -9.46
C ASP A 150 -0.41 27.06 -8.27
N PHE A 151 -0.65 26.44 -7.12
CA PHE A 151 0.18 26.53 -5.93
C PHE A 151 1.63 26.05 -6.16
N PHE A 152 1.82 25.02 -6.98
CA PHE A 152 3.14 24.50 -7.34
C PHE A 152 3.52 24.94 -8.76
N THR A 153 4.77 25.38 -8.96
CA THR A 153 5.31 25.62 -10.30
C THR A 153 5.48 24.33 -11.09
N ALA A 154 5.64 24.42 -12.40
CA ALA A 154 5.89 23.26 -13.24
C ALA A 154 7.16 22.49 -12.79
N GLU A 155 8.23 23.21 -12.44
CA GLU A 155 9.48 22.64 -11.95
C GLU A 155 9.30 21.93 -10.60
N GLN A 156 8.49 22.49 -9.71
CA GLN A 156 8.16 21.86 -8.42
C GLN A 156 7.37 20.57 -8.60
N ARG A 157 6.40 20.54 -9.53
CA ARG A 157 5.65 19.30 -9.87
C ARG A 157 6.58 18.21 -10.42
N VAL A 158 7.55 18.58 -11.27
CA VAL A 158 8.57 17.65 -11.74
C VAL A 158 9.45 17.12 -10.60
N LEU A 159 9.78 17.96 -9.60
CA LEU A 159 10.51 17.50 -8.42
C LEU A 159 9.67 16.54 -7.58
N ILE A 160 8.38 16.81 -7.38
CA ILE A 160 7.47 15.91 -6.64
C ILE A 160 7.40 14.55 -7.34
N ASP A 161 7.20 14.51 -8.67
CA ASP A 161 7.21 13.27 -9.45
C ASP A 161 8.52 12.49 -9.27
N LYS A 162 9.67 13.18 -9.35
CA LYS A 162 10.99 12.56 -9.15
C LYS A 162 11.19 12.01 -7.76
N VAL A 163 10.60 12.61 -6.71
CA VAL A 163 10.63 12.05 -5.35
C VAL A 163 9.89 10.72 -5.35
N VAL A 164 8.66 10.69 -5.90
CA VAL A 164 7.85 9.46 -5.94
C VAL A 164 8.56 8.36 -6.72
N ARG A 165 9.08 8.67 -7.90
CA ARG A 165 9.87 7.73 -8.70
C ARG A 165 11.10 7.20 -7.95
N GLY A 166 11.74 8.04 -7.16
CA GLY A 166 12.90 7.67 -6.35
C GLY A 166 12.58 6.77 -5.15
N MET A 167 11.32 6.67 -4.71
CA MET A 167 10.87 5.77 -3.64
C MET A 167 10.44 4.40 -4.15
N MET A 168 10.21 4.23 -5.44
CA MET A 168 9.57 3.06 -6.00
C MET A 168 10.53 2.25 -6.88
N SER A 169 10.20 0.98 -7.11
CA SER A 169 10.70 0.23 -8.27
C SER A 169 10.03 0.75 -9.54
N GLU A 170 10.54 0.41 -10.72
CA GLU A 170 9.93 0.80 -12.00
C GLU A 170 8.47 0.30 -12.08
N ASP A 171 8.23 -1.01 -11.86
CA ASP A 171 6.88 -1.60 -11.82
C ASP A 171 6.00 -0.97 -10.71
N GLY A 172 6.59 -0.66 -9.55
CA GLY A 172 5.88 -0.02 -8.44
C GLY A 172 5.44 1.39 -8.78
N TYR A 173 6.28 2.17 -9.45
CA TYR A 173 5.93 3.50 -9.91
C TYR A 173 4.77 3.45 -10.92
N ASP A 174 4.85 2.58 -11.92
CA ASP A 174 3.79 2.43 -12.93
C ASP A 174 2.46 2.01 -12.29
N ARG A 175 2.49 1.09 -11.32
CA ARG A 175 1.29 0.68 -10.56
C ARG A 175 0.69 1.83 -9.75
N VAL A 176 1.52 2.60 -9.06
CA VAL A 176 1.04 3.71 -8.25
C VAL A 176 0.46 4.82 -9.12
N MET A 177 1.05 5.10 -10.27
CA MET A 177 0.51 6.08 -11.22
C MET A 177 -0.83 5.61 -11.81
N GLN A 178 -0.95 4.33 -12.19
CA GLN A 178 -2.21 3.75 -12.64
C GLN A 178 -3.27 3.77 -11.55
N GLN A 179 -2.90 3.43 -10.31
CA GLN A 179 -3.82 3.49 -9.15
C GLN A 179 -4.34 4.91 -8.94
N MET A 180 -3.49 5.92 -9.02
CA MET A 180 -3.90 7.32 -8.88
C MET A 180 -4.88 7.74 -9.97
N GLU A 181 -4.66 7.28 -11.22
CA GLU A 181 -5.57 7.57 -12.33
C GLU A 181 -6.92 6.91 -12.13
N ASP A 182 -6.93 5.62 -11.80
CA ASP A 182 -8.17 4.83 -11.61
C ASP A 182 -8.99 5.34 -10.42
N ASP A 183 -8.32 5.78 -9.34
CA ASP A 183 -8.97 6.09 -8.08
C ASP A 183 -9.40 7.56 -7.94
N ASN A 184 -8.67 8.50 -8.53
CA ASN A 184 -8.91 9.93 -8.26
C ASN A 184 -8.54 10.87 -9.41
N GLY A 185 -8.40 10.40 -10.64
CA GLY A 185 -8.12 11.25 -11.81
C GLY A 185 -6.65 11.69 -11.93
N GLY A 186 -5.74 10.93 -11.32
CA GLY A 186 -4.32 11.00 -11.55
C GLY A 186 -3.49 11.70 -10.46
N PHE A 187 -2.19 11.72 -10.69
CA PHE A 187 -1.17 12.24 -9.78
C PHE A 187 -1.42 13.68 -9.30
N LYS A 188 -1.98 14.52 -10.17
CA LYS A 188 -2.28 15.93 -9.90
C LYS A 188 -3.28 16.15 -8.76
N GLU A 189 -4.12 15.17 -8.44
CA GLU A 189 -5.15 15.24 -7.39
C GLU A 189 -4.63 14.85 -6.00
N TYR A 190 -3.34 14.52 -5.89
CA TYR A 190 -2.71 14.11 -4.62
C TYR A 190 -2.04 15.28 -3.91
N HIS A 191 -1.68 15.07 -2.64
CA HIS A 191 -1.21 16.11 -1.73
C HIS A 191 0.15 15.74 -1.16
N ILE A 192 0.99 16.74 -0.87
CA ILE A 192 2.29 16.51 -0.24
C ILE A 192 2.43 17.29 1.06
N ALA A 193 3.30 16.78 1.94
CA ALA A 193 3.85 17.53 3.05
C ALA A 193 5.36 17.27 3.19
N LEU A 194 6.04 18.21 3.82
CA LEU A 194 7.44 18.10 4.19
C LEU A 194 7.57 18.32 5.69
N PHE A 195 8.27 17.43 6.37
CA PHE A 195 8.46 17.50 7.81
C PHE A 195 9.92 17.73 8.15
N GLY A 196 10.18 18.70 9.02
CA GLY A 196 11.53 19.10 9.37
C GLY A 196 12.18 19.98 8.32
N GLN A 197 13.51 20.06 8.36
CA GLN A 197 14.30 20.88 7.45
C GLN A 197 15.53 20.11 6.97
N PRO A 198 15.80 20.05 5.65
CA PRO A 198 16.99 19.36 5.14
C PRO A 198 18.28 19.86 5.80
N GLY A 199 19.10 18.92 6.28
CA GLY A 199 20.37 19.20 6.93
C GLY A 199 20.29 19.74 8.36
N LYS A 200 19.08 19.85 8.95
CA LYS A 200 18.88 20.30 10.33
C LYS A 200 18.05 19.29 11.15
N GLY A 201 18.60 18.11 11.39
CA GLY A 201 17.90 17.05 12.09
C GLY A 201 17.06 16.17 11.14
N GLY A 202 15.92 15.66 11.62
CA GLY A 202 15.03 14.82 10.81
C GLY A 202 14.37 15.60 9.66
N PHE A 203 14.25 14.94 8.51
CA PHE A 203 13.56 15.49 7.35
C PHE A 203 12.83 14.36 6.63
N GLU A 204 11.56 14.59 6.28
CA GLU A 204 10.72 13.60 5.63
C GLU A 204 9.80 14.27 4.60
N PHE A 205 9.58 13.59 3.48
CA PHE A 205 8.55 13.89 2.50
C PHE A 205 7.42 12.89 2.64
N GLU A 206 6.17 13.35 2.64
CA GLU A 206 4.99 12.49 2.55
C GLU A 206 4.13 12.88 1.34
N LEU A 207 3.60 11.83 0.66
CA LEU A 207 2.58 11.94 -0.38
C LEU A 207 1.32 11.23 0.09
N THR A 208 0.18 11.90 0.02
CA THR A 208 -1.11 11.34 0.45
C THR A 208 -2.22 11.60 -0.54
N GLY A 209 -3.24 10.78 -0.47
CA GLY A 209 -4.47 10.91 -1.23
C GLY A 209 -5.38 9.71 -1.07
N ARG A 210 -6.18 9.43 -2.07
CA ARG A 210 -7.04 8.26 -2.07
C ARG A 210 -6.19 6.99 -2.21
N HIS A 211 -6.34 6.08 -1.25
CA HIS A 211 -5.63 4.79 -1.15
C HIS A 211 -4.10 4.91 -1.12
N LEU A 212 -3.56 6.03 -0.60
CA LEU A 212 -2.11 6.22 -0.61
C LEU A 212 -1.60 7.04 0.57
N THR A 213 -0.51 6.57 1.18
CA THR A 213 0.44 7.32 2.01
C THR A 213 1.83 6.76 1.74
N LEU A 214 2.68 7.51 1.07
CA LEU A 214 4.09 7.17 0.84
C LEU A 214 4.99 8.14 1.59
N ARG A 215 6.19 7.67 1.99
CA ARG A 215 7.15 8.42 2.80
C ARG A 215 8.57 8.27 2.27
N ALA A 216 9.35 9.32 2.36
CA ALA A 216 10.81 9.31 2.15
C ALA A 216 11.46 10.11 3.27
N ASP A 217 12.01 9.41 4.26
CA ASP A 217 12.60 10.01 5.47
C ASP A 217 14.14 9.96 5.51
N GLY A 218 14.75 9.21 4.60
CA GLY A 218 16.21 9.06 4.51
C GLY A 218 16.83 8.55 5.81
N ASN A 219 16.14 7.63 6.49
CA ASN A 219 16.51 7.10 7.80
C ASN A 219 16.59 8.18 8.87
N SER A 220 15.75 9.21 8.79
CA SER A 220 15.60 10.22 9.84
C SER A 220 15.02 9.65 11.13
N VAL A 221 14.30 8.51 11.03
CA VAL A 221 13.81 7.73 12.16
C VAL A 221 14.55 6.39 12.20
N ASP A 222 15.63 6.34 12.95
CA ASP A 222 16.43 5.12 13.11
C ASP A 222 15.57 3.92 13.56
N GLY A 223 15.70 2.83 12.83
CA GLY A 223 14.98 1.58 13.06
C GLY A 223 13.50 1.61 12.68
N ALA A 224 13.06 2.54 11.83
CA ALA A 224 11.73 2.56 11.23
C ALA A 224 11.85 2.60 9.71
N ALA A 225 11.63 1.47 9.05
CA ALA A 225 11.63 1.42 7.60
C ALA A 225 10.54 2.33 7.03
N PHE A 226 10.82 2.95 5.88
CA PHE A 226 9.95 3.96 5.25
C PHE A 226 9.72 5.24 6.07
N GLY A 227 10.39 5.41 7.22
CA GLY A 227 10.09 6.51 8.16
C GLY A 227 8.81 6.32 8.98
N GLY A 228 8.09 5.22 8.77
CA GLY A 228 6.85 4.90 9.49
C GLY A 228 5.84 4.11 8.64
N PRO A 229 4.59 4.01 9.12
CA PRO A 229 3.56 3.28 8.39
C PRO A 229 3.28 3.89 7.02
N ILE A 230 3.22 3.03 6.00
CA ILE A 230 2.79 3.39 4.65
C ILE A 230 1.47 2.69 4.30
N VAL A 231 0.72 3.28 3.39
CA VAL A 231 -0.59 2.81 2.94
C VAL A 231 -0.60 2.82 1.42
N TYR A 232 -1.17 1.79 0.82
CA TYR A 232 -1.48 1.74 -0.61
C TYR A 232 -2.80 0.98 -0.82
N GLY A 233 -3.38 1.12 -1.97
CA GLY A 233 -4.62 0.43 -2.31
C GLY A 233 -5.04 0.61 -3.75
N HIS A 234 -6.25 0.17 -4.09
CA HIS A 234 -6.83 0.33 -5.42
C HIS A 234 -8.35 0.15 -5.35
N GLY A 235 -9.10 1.11 -5.86
CA GLY A 235 -10.54 1.25 -5.66
C GLY A 235 -11.43 0.31 -6.46
N LEU A 236 -10.90 -0.53 -7.36
CA LEU A 236 -11.70 -1.47 -8.13
C LEU A 236 -12.31 -2.54 -7.23
N SER A 237 -13.60 -2.81 -7.39
CA SER A 237 -14.34 -3.78 -6.58
C SER A 237 -14.17 -5.24 -7.02
N SER A 238 -13.56 -5.51 -8.17
CA SER A 238 -13.26 -6.87 -8.63
C SER A 238 -11.85 -7.27 -8.21
N PRO A 239 -11.65 -8.20 -7.26
CA PRO A 239 -10.32 -8.57 -6.77
C PRO A 239 -9.33 -8.93 -7.88
N LYS A 240 -9.77 -9.73 -8.87
CA LYS A 240 -8.92 -10.22 -9.99
C LYS A 240 -8.46 -9.12 -10.95
N LYS A 241 -9.12 -7.96 -10.95
CA LYS A 241 -8.75 -6.80 -11.78
C LYS A 241 -7.91 -5.79 -11.04
N GLN A 242 -7.67 -5.98 -9.76
CA GLN A 242 -6.90 -5.05 -8.95
C GLN A 242 -5.41 -5.13 -9.22
N LEU A 243 -4.73 -4.00 -9.22
CA LEU A 243 -3.29 -3.88 -9.46
C LEU A 243 -2.45 -4.71 -8.48
N TYR A 244 -2.99 -5.01 -7.30
CA TYR A 244 -2.29 -5.73 -6.22
C TYR A 244 -2.82 -7.16 -6.00
N TYR A 245 -3.64 -7.71 -6.90
CA TYR A 245 -4.17 -9.08 -6.76
C TYR A 245 -3.07 -10.16 -6.66
N TYR A 246 -1.92 -9.93 -7.26
CA TYR A 246 -0.76 -10.82 -7.14
C TYR A 246 -0.28 -11.01 -5.69
N GLN A 247 -0.56 -10.05 -4.79
CA GLN A 247 -0.26 -10.16 -3.36
C GLN A 247 -1.27 -11.08 -2.65
N THR A 248 -2.56 -11.01 -3.01
CA THR A 248 -3.57 -12.00 -2.58
C THR A 248 -3.15 -13.40 -3.02
N GLN A 249 -2.73 -13.56 -4.27
CA GLN A 249 -2.27 -14.85 -4.79
C GLN A 249 -1.01 -15.38 -4.06
N ALA A 250 -0.10 -14.51 -3.66
CA ALA A 250 1.08 -14.90 -2.90
C ALA A 250 0.70 -15.41 -1.49
N ALA A 251 -0.20 -14.73 -0.80
CA ALA A 251 -0.72 -15.14 0.51
C ALA A 251 -1.54 -16.44 0.40
N ASP A 252 -2.37 -16.57 -0.62
CA ASP A 252 -3.20 -17.77 -0.86
C ASP A 252 -2.34 -19.03 -1.11
N LYS A 253 -1.18 -18.89 -1.77
CA LYS A 253 -0.22 -20.00 -1.89
C LYS A 253 0.28 -20.49 -0.54
N VAL A 254 0.47 -19.60 0.44
CA VAL A 254 0.83 -20.01 1.81
C VAL A 254 -0.33 -20.81 2.39
N PHE A 255 -1.56 -20.28 2.35
CA PHE A 255 -2.72 -20.97 2.93
C PHE A 255 -2.94 -22.35 2.31
N LYS A 256 -2.88 -22.48 0.99
CA LYS A 256 -3.04 -23.74 0.26
C LYS A 256 -1.94 -24.78 0.55
N SER A 257 -0.81 -24.35 1.10
CA SER A 257 0.28 -25.26 1.51
C SER A 257 0.11 -25.83 2.93
N LEU A 258 -0.85 -25.30 3.71
CA LEU A 258 -1.06 -25.68 5.10
C LEU A 258 -1.78 -27.03 5.20
N ASP A 259 -1.39 -27.85 6.18
CA ASP A 259 -2.21 -28.99 6.59
C ASP A 259 -3.46 -28.54 7.36
N ALA A 260 -4.39 -29.46 7.64
CA ALA A 260 -5.66 -29.12 8.28
C ALA A 260 -5.51 -28.47 9.67
N LYS A 261 -4.51 -28.87 10.46
CA LYS A 261 -4.21 -28.29 11.78
C LYS A 261 -3.65 -26.89 11.64
N GLN A 262 -2.71 -26.69 10.72
CA GLN A 262 -2.10 -25.42 10.41
C GLN A 262 -3.13 -24.43 9.84
N ALA A 263 -3.96 -24.88 8.89
CA ALA A 263 -5.02 -24.07 8.29
C ALA A 263 -6.03 -23.61 9.35
N LYS A 264 -6.42 -24.48 10.28
CA LYS A 264 -7.27 -24.11 11.43
C LYS A 264 -6.61 -23.05 12.31
N ALA A 265 -5.32 -23.14 12.57
CA ALA A 265 -4.59 -22.16 13.38
C ALA A 265 -4.41 -20.82 12.65
N ALA A 266 -4.25 -20.84 11.32
CA ALA A 266 -4.10 -19.66 10.50
C ALA A 266 -5.44 -18.92 10.25
N SER A 267 -6.58 -19.65 10.33
CA SER A 267 -7.92 -19.09 10.09
C SER A 267 -8.41 -18.32 11.32
N VAL A 268 -8.70 -17.04 11.12
CA VAL A 268 -9.22 -16.14 12.15
C VAL A 268 -10.58 -15.61 11.67
N GLY A 269 -11.57 -15.58 12.56
CA GLY A 269 -12.94 -15.22 12.16
C GLY A 269 -13.05 -13.78 11.68
N LYS A 270 -12.80 -12.81 12.56
CA LYS A 270 -13.00 -11.37 12.29
C LYS A 270 -11.67 -10.63 12.22
N GLU A 271 -11.54 -9.79 11.20
CA GLU A 271 -10.42 -8.90 11.02
C GLU A 271 -10.39 -7.76 12.06
N PRO A 272 -9.22 -7.26 12.46
CA PRO A 272 -9.10 -6.07 13.28
C PRO A 272 -9.44 -4.82 12.44
N LYS A 273 -9.62 -3.69 13.13
CA LYS A 273 -9.69 -2.39 12.44
C LYS A 273 -8.45 -2.22 11.56
N GLU A 274 -8.63 -1.89 10.29
CA GLU A 274 -7.53 -1.85 9.31
C GLU A 274 -6.40 -0.87 9.67
N THR A 275 -6.72 0.25 10.33
CA THR A 275 -5.72 1.21 10.83
C THR A 275 -5.01 0.76 12.11
N ALA A 276 -5.36 -0.42 12.69
CA ALA A 276 -4.69 -0.98 13.86
C ALA A 276 -3.39 -1.68 13.47
N VAL A 277 -2.45 -0.91 12.93
CA VAL A 277 -1.15 -1.40 12.42
C VAL A 277 0.04 -0.92 13.26
N LEU A 278 -0.18 -0.47 14.48
CA LEU A 278 0.91 -0.15 15.41
C LEU A 278 1.65 -1.42 15.81
N LEU A 279 2.97 -1.30 15.92
CA LEU A 279 3.85 -2.38 16.36
C LEU A 279 3.62 -2.69 17.84
N LYS A 280 3.47 -3.96 18.17
CA LYS A 280 3.21 -4.42 19.54
C LYS A 280 4.49 -4.83 20.29
N GLY A 281 5.63 -4.87 19.59
CA GLY A 281 6.91 -5.27 20.15
C GLY A 281 6.94 -6.73 20.61
N LYS A 282 8.01 -7.12 21.30
CA LYS A 282 8.25 -8.52 21.74
C LYS A 282 7.19 -9.07 22.71
N LYS A 283 6.46 -8.21 23.41
CA LYS A 283 5.40 -8.60 24.35
C LYS A 283 4.01 -8.67 23.69
N GLY A 284 3.91 -8.39 22.39
CA GLY A 284 2.68 -8.43 21.65
C GLY A 284 2.09 -9.83 21.50
N SER A 285 0.77 -9.90 21.37
CA SER A 285 0.05 -11.12 20.96
C SER A 285 -0.37 -10.95 19.49
N PHE A 286 -0.11 -11.98 18.70
CA PHE A 286 -0.32 -11.96 17.26
C PHE A 286 -1.27 -13.09 16.86
N PRO A 287 -2.34 -12.82 16.08
CA PRO A 287 -3.27 -13.82 15.63
C PRO A 287 -2.68 -14.72 14.53
N GLY A 288 -3.30 -15.87 14.31
CA GLY A 288 -2.95 -16.80 13.24
C GLY A 288 -1.85 -17.79 13.63
N ILE A 289 -1.30 -18.48 12.62
CA ILE A 289 -0.26 -19.48 12.80
C ILE A 289 1.12 -18.82 12.90
N LYS A 290 1.93 -19.27 13.86
CA LYS A 290 3.31 -18.81 14.01
C LYS A 290 4.18 -19.39 12.90
N VAL A 291 4.95 -18.57 12.21
CA VAL A 291 5.81 -19.01 11.10
C VAL A 291 6.85 -20.05 11.52
N SER A 292 7.28 -20.04 12.79
CA SER A 292 8.16 -21.08 13.33
C SER A 292 7.53 -22.49 13.40
N GLU A 293 6.20 -22.60 13.32
CA GLU A 293 5.45 -23.87 13.31
C GLU A 293 5.25 -24.44 11.90
N LEU A 294 5.66 -23.68 10.89
CA LEU A 294 5.58 -24.05 9.47
C LEU A 294 6.82 -24.87 9.05
N SER A 295 6.66 -25.73 8.05
CA SER A 295 7.78 -26.40 7.39
C SER A 295 8.73 -25.39 6.72
N LYS A 296 9.94 -25.81 6.36
CA LYS A 296 10.90 -24.94 5.66
C LYS A 296 10.32 -24.40 4.34
N ASP A 297 9.61 -25.25 3.57
CA ASP A 297 9.02 -24.84 2.30
C ASP A 297 7.89 -23.83 2.50
N GLN A 298 7.05 -24.05 3.51
CA GLN A 298 6.00 -23.07 3.88
C GLN A 298 6.60 -21.76 4.38
N GLN A 299 7.68 -21.78 5.15
CA GLN A 299 8.41 -20.56 5.55
C GLN A 299 8.97 -19.81 4.33
N GLN A 300 9.43 -20.51 3.30
CA GLN A 300 9.87 -19.87 2.04
C GLN A 300 8.70 -19.22 1.30
N LEU A 301 7.49 -19.78 1.32
CA LEU A 301 6.31 -19.14 0.76
C LEU A 301 5.94 -17.86 1.53
N VAL A 302 6.05 -17.86 2.87
CA VAL A 302 5.84 -16.61 3.65
C VAL A 302 6.90 -15.56 3.31
N LEU A 303 8.18 -15.95 3.20
CA LEU A 303 9.24 -15.02 2.78
C LEU A 303 9.00 -14.49 1.35
N ALA A 304 8.53 -15.33 0.44
CA ALA A 304 8.14 -14.90 -0.90
C ALA A 304 6.98 -13.90 -0.86
N THR A 305 5.99 -14.11 0.00
CA THR A 305 4.88 -13.16 0.21
C THR A 305 5.40 -11.82 0.71
N ILE A 306 6.31 -11.78 1.69
CA ILE A 306 6.95 -10.53 2.15
C ILE A 306 7.64 -9.82 0.99
N LYS A 307 8.46 -10.53 0.20
CA LYS A 307 9.14 -9.96 -0.96
C LYS A 307 8.16 -9.42 -2.00
N THR A 308 7.05 -10.11 -2.22
CA THR A 308 5.97 -9.71 -3.13
C THR A 308 5.28 -8.42 -2.65
N VAL A 309 5.01 -8.29 -1.34
CA VAL A 309 4.44 -7.08 -0.74
C VAL A 309 5.39 -5.89 -0.86
N LEU A 310 6.68 -6.12 -0.71
CA LEU A 310 7.70 -5.07 -0.77
C LEU A 310 8.15 -4.74 -2.21
N SER A 311 7.84 -5.58 -3.20
CA SER A 311 8.35 -5.43 -4.58
C SER A 311 8.09 -4.08 -5.25
N PRO A 312 7.00 -3.32 -4.91
CA PRO A 312 6.79 -2.00 -5.48
C PRO A 312 7.80 -0.93 -5.04
N TYR A 313 8.55 -1.15 -3.98
CA TYR A 313 9.42 -0.14 -3.40
C TYR A 313 10.87 -0.26 -3.87
N ARG A 314 11.67 0.80 -3.68
CA ARG A 314 13.11 0.80 -4.01
C ARG A 314 13.87 -0.21 -3.16
N LYS A 315 15.01 -0.67 -3.67
CA LYS A 315 15.83 -1.71 -3.03
C LYS A 315 16.33 -1.33 -1.64
N GLU A 316 16.62 -0.05 -1.42
CA GLU A 316 17.09 0.49 -0.14
C GLU A 316 16.04 0.30 0.97
N ASP A 317 14.79 0.65 0.71
CA ASP A 317 13.68 0.49 1.66
C ASP A 317 13.39 -0.99 1.93
N ILE A 318 13.43 -1.83 0.89
CA ILE A 318 13.27 -3.29 1.03
C ILE A 318 14.35 -3.85 1.97
N GLN A 319 15.60 -3.44 1.79
CA GLN A 319 16.70 -3.94 2.60
C GLN A 319 16.63 -3.45 4.04
N GLU A 320 16.22 -2.20 4.24
CA GLU A 320 15.99 -1.66 5.58
C GLU A 320 14.89 -2.45 6.30
N ALA A 321 13.73 -2.67 5.64
CA ALA A 321 12.65 -3.46 6.20
C ALA A 321 13.09 -4.88 6.58
N MET A 322 13.88 -5.53 5.73
CA MET A 322 14.42 -6.86 6.01
C MET A 322 15.44 -6.86 7.15
N LYS A 323 16.29 -5.83 7.28
CA LYS A 323 17.21 -5.68 8.43
C LYS A 323 16.45 -5.49 9.74
N VAL A 324 15.38 -4.68 9.72
CA VAL A 324 14.51 -4.48 10.89
C VAL A 324 13.81 -5.78 11.29
N LEU A 325 13.32 -6.56 10.32
CA LEU A 325 12.75 -7.89 10.58
C LEU A 325 13.76 -8.80 11.27
N GLU A 326 14.99 -8.90 10.76
CA GLU A 326 16.05 -9.71 11.34
C GLU A 326 16.42 -9.25 12.76
N ALA A 327 16.54 -7.93 12.98
CA ALA A 327 16.79 -7.37 14.31
C ALA A 327 15.65 -7.67 15.31
N GLY A 328 14.43 -7.85 14.80
CA GLY A 328 13.25 -8.27 15.58
C GLY A 328 13.22 -9.75 15.94
N GLY A 329 14.16 -10.57 15.41
CA GLY A 329 14.23 -12.01 15.60
C GLY A 329 13.87 -12.83 14.35
N GLY A 330 13.71 -12.16 13.21
CA GLY A 330 13.57 -12.74 11.89
C GLY A 330 12.17 -13.31 11.60
N LEU A 331 12.07 -13.95 10.45
CA LEU A 331 10.83 -14.51 9.90
C LEU A 331 10.04 -15.39 10.89
N LYS A 332 10.73 -16.17 11.70
CA LYS A 332 10.11 -17.10 12.65
C LYS A 332 9.36 -16.45 13.80
N THR A 333 9.52 -15.15 14.00
CA THR A 333 8.79 -14.39 15.02
C THR A 333 7.44 -13.88 14.53
N LEU A 334 7.17 -14.01 13.24
CA LEU A 334 5.92 -13.58 12.62
C LEU A 334 4.81 -14.63 12.80
N ASN A 335 3.58 -14.14 12.80
CA ASN A 335 2.36 -14.93 12.68
C ASN A 335 1.64 -14.54 11.40
N MET A 336 1.00 -15.50 10.73
CA MET A 336 0.17 -15.27 9.55
C MET A 336 -1.27 -15.64 9.84
N ALA A 337 -2.19 -14.68 9.61
CA ALA A 337 -3.61 -14.82 9.84
C ALA A 337 -4.38 -14.57 8.54
N PHE A 338 -5.40 -15.40 8.29
CA PHE A 338 -6.36 -15.26 7.21
C PHE A 338 -7.75 -15.06 7.81
N TYR A 339 -8.47 -14.01 7.40
CA TYR A 339 -9.74 -13.62 8.00
C TYR A 339 -10.90 -14.16 7.16
N THR A 340 -11.47 -15.26 7.64
CA THR A 340 -12.44 -16.07 6.90
C THR A 340 -13.82 -15.43 6.77
N ALA A 341 -14.13 -14.40 7.56
CA ALA A 341 -15.38 -13.65 7.44
C ALA A 341 -15.42 -12.69 6.24
N ALA A 342 -14.28 -12.51 5.54
CA ALA A 342 -14.12 -11.55 4.46
C ALA A 342 -13.73 -12.23 3.13
N ASP A 343 -14.22 -13.46 2.90
CA ASP A 343 -14.08 -14.16 1.64
C ASP A 343 -15.11 -13.60 0.65
N LEU A 344 -14.67 -12.74 -0.26
CA LEU A 344 -15.51 -12.22 -1.33
C LEU A 344 -15.73 -13.34 -2.38
N ASP A 345 -16.92 -13.42 -2.93
CA ASP A 345 -17.30 -14.45 -3.90
C ASP A 345 -17.36 -15.89 -3.35
N ASN A 346 -17.02 -16.12 -2.08
CA ASN A 346 -16.98 -17.44 -1.43
C ASN A 346 -16.14 -18.47 -2.24
N ASP A 347 -15.03 -17.98 -2.81
CA ASP A 347 -14.14 -18.77 -3.68
C ASP A 347 -12.97 -19.43 -2.93
N LYS A 348 -12.93 -19.26 -1.61
CA LYS A 348 -11.88 -19.75 -0.70
C LYS A 348 -10.49 -19.19 -1.00
N VAL A 349 -10.43 -18.04 -1.64
CA VAL A 349 -9.27 -17.18 -1.72
C VAL A 349 -9.45 -16.10 -0.66
N TRP A 350 -8.62 -16.12 0.37
CA TRP A 350 -8.79 -15.21 1.49
C TRP A 350 -8.35 -13.80 1.11
N ASP A 351 -9.34 -12.91 0.90
CA ASP A 351 -9.11 -11.52 0.50
C ASP A 351 -8.49 -10.66 1.60
N VAL A 352 -8.69 -11.04 2.87
CA VAL A 352 -8.12 -10.31 3.99
C VAL A 352 -7.16 -11.20 4.75
N TRP A 353 -5.91 -10.74 4.85
CA TRP A 353 -4.86 -11.43 5.58
C TRP A 353 -3.92 -10.46 6.28
N ARG A 354 -3.19 -10.94 7.25
CA ARG A 354 -2.23 -10.17 8.03
C ARG A 354 -1.00 -11.01 8.34
N LEU A 355 0.16 -10.42 8.17
CA LEU A 355 1.43 -10.93 8.65
C LEU A 355 1.93 -9.98 9.72
N GLU A 356 2.09 -10.46 10.96
CA GLU A 356 2.35 -9.62 12.12
C GLU A 356 3.37 -10.25 13.06
N GLY A 357 4.23 -9.43 13.65
CA GLY A 357 5.20 -9.81 14.66
C GLY A 357 5.74 -8.63 15.44
N PRO A 358 6.80 -8.84 16.23
CA PRO A 358 7.34 -7.79 17.11
C PRO A 358 7.68 -6.47 16.42
N THR A 359 8.20 -6.55 15.20
CA THR A 359 8.73 -5.40 14.44
C THR A 359 8.08 -5.26 13.06
N TRP A 360 6.99 -5.98 12.81
CA TRP A 360 6.38 -6.08 11.49
C TRP A 360 4.87 -6.13 11.55
N VAL A 361 4.22 -5.34 10.72
CA VAL A 361 2.80 -5.50 10.37
C VAL A 361 2.64 -5.28 8.87
N SER A 362 2.13 -6.29 8.17
CA SER A 362 1.55 -6.18 6.83
C SER A 362 0.09 -6.59 6.93
N TYR A 363 -0.81 -5.65 6.76
CA TYR A 363 -2.25 -5.88 6.68
C TYR A 363 -2.69 -5.64 5.24
N PHE A 364 -3.40 -6.61 4.68
CA PHE A 364 -3.93 -6.53 3.32
C PHE A 364 -5.42 -6.89 3.33
N ARG A 365 -6.23 -6.00 2.81
CA ARG A 365 -7.65 -6.20 2.55
C ARG A 365 -7.89 -6.08 1.05
N GLY A 366 -8.13 -7.21 0.37
CA GLY A 366 -8.39 -7.28 -1.06
C GLY A 366 -9.86 -7.04 -1.44
N ALA A 367 -10.79 -7.19 -0.49
CA ALA A 367 -12.23 -7.05 -0.68
C ALA A 367 -12.83 -5.97 0.25
N PRO A 368 -13.83 -5.17 -0.21
CA PRO A 368 -14.39 -5.06 -1.57
C PRO A 368 -13.45 -4.37 -2.55
N HIS A 369 -12.36 -3.79 -2.10
CA HIS A 369 -11.25 -3.21 -2.85
C HIS A 369 -10.00 -3.16 -1.96
N VAL A 370 -8.83 -2.95 -2.56
CA VAL A 370 -7.56 -3.05 -1.83
C VAL A 370 -7.34 -1.86 -0.90
N HIS A 371 -7.15 -2.17 0.39
CA HIS A 371 -6.45 -1.32 1.35
C HIS A 371 -5.31 -2.13 1.97
N ALA A 372 -4.11 -1.68 1.82
CA ALA A 372 -2.94 -2.35 2.37
C ALA A 372 -2.08 -1.40 3.19
N TYR A 373 -1.51 -1.94 4.26
CA TYR A 373 -0.73 -1.19 5.24
C TYR A 373 0.55 -1.96 5.53
N ILE A 374 1.67 -1.26 5.55
CA ILE A 374 2.96 -1.80 5.98
C ILE A 374 3.51 -0.91 7.09
N ASN A 375 3.84 -1.50 8.22
CA ASN A 375 4.56 -0.85 9.31
C ASN A 375 5.68 -1.78 9.77
N VAL A 376 6.92 -1.35 9.61
CA VAL A 376 8.12 -2.13 9.94
C VAL A 376 9.06 -1.25 10.74
N GLY A 377 9.32 -1.62 12.00
CA GLY A 377 10.14 -0.81 12.87
C GLY A 377 10.49 -1.48 14.19
N LEU A 378 11.55 -1.03 14.82
CA LEU A 378 11.93 -1.43 16.18
C LEU A 378 11.07 -0.73 17.25
N LYS A 379 10.41 0.35 16.86
CA LYS A 379 9.50 1.18 17.67
C LYS A 379 8.44 1.82 16.77
N ASN A 380 7.33 2.25 17.36
CA ASN A 380 6.37 3.13 16.67
C ASN A 380 6.93 4.54 16.53
N VAL A 381 6.59 5.23 15.46
CA VAL A 381 6.98 6.61 15.12
C VAL A 381 5.82 7.56 15.25
#